data_c011273c9135393b679780d429e00662
#
_entry.id   c011273c9135393b679780d429e00662
#
_cell.length_a   1.000
_cell.length_b   1.000
_cell.length_c   1.000
_cell.angle_alpha   90.00
_cell.angle_beta   90.00
_cell.angle_gamma   90.00
#
_symmetry.space_group_name_H-M   'P 1'
#
loop_
_entity.id
_entity.type
_entity.pdbx_description
1 polymer ?
#
loop_
_entity_poly.entity_id
_entity_poly.type
_entity_poly.pdbx_seq_one_letter_code
_entity_poly.pdbx_strand_id
1 'polypeptide(L)'
;MHPALSVIFLTTLIGAAQGLFLALFGVELGSSESFLLAHTQRFFVAGSVVALLFSGLGLLASFFHLGHPERAWRSAAMWRTSWLSREVIALPVFMLGVFLYGLSHLLGWGVSRWIGAVTLVACLALFVCTGMIYASIRFLQEWASPLTLVNYFLLGCASGLLLATLMASLAGMASHVQTFLVIAMILTAVGWATRSASLVRNARLKPKSTLQSAIGVKHPKIVQKAQGFMGGSFNTREFFHGRSTEMLRTVKWTFLILTFAVPLLLLAFGLKSPSTPLFLLAFTIQFVGLLAERWFFFAQANHPQNLYYQNIS
;
A
#
# COMPACT_ATOMS: atom_id res chain seq x y z
N MET A 1 3.89 13.20 10.22
CA MET A 1 2.57 13.56 9.68
C MET A 1 1.50 12.88 10.52
N HIS A 2 0.38 13.53 10.85
CA HIS A 2 -0.75 12.81 11.41
C HIS A 2 -1.34 11.92 10.32
N PRO A 3 -1.25 10.60 10.48
CA PRO A 3 -1.68 9.69 9.42
C PRO A 3 -3.21 9.73 9.28
N ALA A 4 -3.69 10.19 8.13
CA ALA A 4 -5.11 10.15 7.83
C ALA A 4 -5.55 8.69 7.62
N LEU A 5 -6.46 8.19 8.44
CA LEU A 5 -6.96 6.81 8.34
C LEU A 5 -7.52 6.51 6.94
N SER A 6 -8.19 7.49 6.34
CA SER A 6 -8.71 7.39 4.96
C SER A 6 -7.64 7.04 3.93
N VAL A 7 -6.45 7.66 4.00
CA VAL A 7 -5.34 7.38 3.09
C VAL A 7 -4.69 6.03 3.39
N ILE A 8 -4.63 5.64 4.67
CA ILE A 8 -4.13 4.33 5.09
C ILE A 8 -5.01 3.22 4.51
N PHE A 9 -6.33 3.32 4.68
CA PHE A 9 -7.27 2.35 4.11
C PHE A 9 -7.24 2.34 2.58
N LEU A 10 -7.22 3.52 1.93
CA LEU A 10 -7.10 3.65 0.49
C LEU A 10 -5.91 2.84 -0.04
N THR A 11 -4.71 3.15 0.44
CA THR A 11 -3.47 2.56 -0.10
C THR A 11 -3.33 1.07 0.23
N THR A 12 -3.84 0.62 1.38
CA THR A 12 -3.76 -0.79 1.78
C THR A 12 -4.75 -1.65 1.01
N LEU A 13 -6.01 -1.20 0.90
CA LEU A 13 -7.06 -1.93 0.18
C LEU A 13 -6.76 -2.02 -1.32
N ILE A 14 -6.38 -0.91 -1.95
CA ILE A 14 -6.03 -0.90 -3.37
C ILE A 14 -4.80 -1.78 -3.63
N GLY A 15 -3.77 -1.72 -2.78
CA GLY A 15 -2.60 -2.56 -2.91
C GLY A 15 -2.95 -4.06 -2.89
N ALA A 16 -3.82 -4.49 -1.96
CA ALA A 16 -4.29 -5.88 -1.90
C ALA A 16 -5.13 -6.27 -3.13
N ALA A 17 -5.99 -5.36 -3.62
CA ALA A 17 -6.77 -5.59 -4.85
C ALA A 17 -5.88 -5.74 -6.08
N GLN A 18 -4.86 -4.92 -6.23
CA GLN A 18 -3.87 -4.99 -7.31
C GLN A 18 -3.10 -6.31 -7.27
N GLY A 19 -2.60 -6.70 -6.09
CA GLY A 19 -1.91 -7.99 -5.92
C GLY A 19 -2.80 -9.19 -6.18
N LEU A 20 -4.08 -9.13 -5.78
CA LEU A 20 -5.07 -10.15 -6.11
C LEU A 20 -5.28 -10.26 -7.63
N PHE A 21 -5.47 -9.13 -8.33
CA PHE A 21 -5.61 -9.13 -9.77
C PHE A 21 -4.38 -9.74 -10.48
N LEU A 22 -3.17 -9.41 -10.02
CA LEU A 22 -1.93 -10.01 -10.57
C LEU A 22 -1.91 -11.53 -10.40
N ALA A 23 -2.43 -12.05 -9.29
CA ALA A 23 -2.55 -13.50 -9.06
C ALA A 23 -3.57 -14.13 -10.02
N LEU A 24 -4.76 -13.52 -10.18
CA LEU A 24 -5.78 -13.99 -11.12
C LEU A 24 -5.23 -14.07 -12.54
N PHE A 25 -4.68 -12.97 -13.03
CA PHE A 25 -4.15 -12.91 -14.39
C PHE A 25 -2.93 -13.83 -14.59
N GLY A 26 -2.10 -14.00 -13.56
CA GLY A 26 -1.00 -14.97 -13.58
C GLY A 26 -1.45 -16.41 -13.77
N VAL A 27 -2.58 -16.80 -13.14
CA VAL A 27 -3.19 -18.14 -13.37
C VAL A 27 -3.68 -18.26 -14.80
N GLU A 28 -4.36 -17.24 -15.33
CA GLU A 28 -4.86 -17.29 -16.70
C GLU A 28 -3.75 -17.43 -17.74
N LEU A 29 -2.62 -16.73 -17.53
CA LEU A 29 -1.46 -16.84 -18.43
C LEU A 29 -0.76 -18.20 -18.35
N GLY A 30 -0.74 -18.82 -17.18
CA GLY A 30 -0.10 -20.11 -16.96
C GLY A 30 -0.99 -21.32 -17.26
N SER A 31 -2.27 -21.12 -17.57
CA SER A 31 -3.24 -22.20 -17.75
C SER A 31 -3.59 -22.43 -19.23
N SER A 32 -3.81 -23.70 -19.59
CA SER A 32 -4.38 -24.03 -20.91
C SER A 32 -5.85 -23.63 -21.00
N GLU A 33 -6.35 -23.38 -22.20
CA GLU A 33 -7.75 -22.98 -22.41
C GLU A 33 -8.75 -24.03 -21.90
N SER A 34 -8.44 -25.32 -22.07
CA SER A 34 -9.28 -26.41 -21.58
C SER A 34 -9.40 -26.43 -20.05
N PHE A 35 -8.35 -26.04 -19.33
CA PHE A 35 -8.37 -25.91 -17.87
C PHE A 35 -9.20 -24.72 -17.40
N LEU A 36 -9.17 -23.61 -18.13
CA LEU A 36 -9.88 -22.38 -17.79
C LEU A 36 -11.42 -22.55 -17.86
N LEU A 37 -11.93 -23.43 -18.74
CA LEU A 37 -13.37 -23.55 -18.98
C LEU A 37 -14.13 -24.36 -17.91
N ALA A 38 -13.50 -25.29 -17.22
CA ALA A 38 -14.23 -26.28 -16.40
C ALA A 38 -14.28 -25.98 -14.90
N HIS A 39 -13.23 -25.42 -14.28
CA HIS A 39 -13.11 -25.36 -12.81
C HIS A 39 -12.73 -24.00 -12.23
N THR A 40 -12.31 -23.03 -13.06
CA THR A 40 -11.71 -21.77 -12.61
C THR A 40 -12.59 -20.55 -12.78
N GLN A 41 -13.71 -20.64 -13.51
CA GLN A 41 -14.61 -19.49 -13.73
C GLN A 41 -15.03 -18.81 -12.42
N ARG A 42 -15.43 -19.60 -11.41
CA ARG A 42 -15.82 -19.07 -10.09
C ARG A 42 -14.68 -18.32 -9.41
N PHE A 43 -13.46 -18.84 -9.53
CA PHE A 43 -12.27 -18.18 -8.96
C PHE A 43 -12.01 -16.82 -9.62
N PHE A 44 -12.04 -16.73 -10.95
CA PHE A 44 -11.84 -15.46 -11.66
C PHE A 44 -12.94 -14.45 -11.37
N VAL A 45 -14.20 -14.87 -11.43
CA VAL A 45 -15.34 -13.98 -11.17
C VAL A 45 -15.34 -13.51 -9.72
N ALA A 46 -15.24 -14.43 -8.75
CA ALA A 46 -15.23 -14.08 -7.33
C ALA A 46 -13.99 -13.22 -6.96
N GLY A 47 -12.82 -13.57 -7.51
CA GLY A 47 -11.60 -12.78 -7.33
C GLY A 47 -11.71 -11.37 -7.87
N SER A 48 -12.30 -11.20 -9.05
CA SER A 48 -12.58 -9.88 -9.64
C SER A 48 -13.55 -9.07 -8.78
N VAL A 49 -14.62 -9.71 -8.29
CA VAL A 49 -15.58 -9.06 -7.37
C VAL A 49 -14.88 -8.60 -6.09
N VAL A 50 -14.05 -9.44 -5.48
CA VAL A 50 -13.30 -9.07 -4.27
C VAL A 50 -12.32 -7.93 -4.55
N ALA A 51 -11.59 -7.97 -5.69
CA ALA A 51 -10.68 -6.90 -6.08
C ALA A 51 -11.43 -5.57 -6.29
N LEU A 52 -12.62 -5.61 -6.90
CA LEU A 52 -13.49 -4.43 -7.06
C LEU A 52 -14.02 -3.91 -5.73
N LEU A 53 -14.45 -4.80 -4.82
CA LEU A 53 -14.89 -4.41 -3.48
C LEU A 53 -13.78 -3.72 -2.70
N PHE A 54 -12.58 -4.28 -2.71
CA PHE A 54 -11.43 -3.67 -2.04
C PHE A 54 -11.05 -2.32 -2.66
N SER A 55 -11.02 -2.23 -3.98
CA SER A 55 -10.75 -0.95 -4.68
C SER A 55 -11.84 0.08 -4.41
N GLY A 56 -13.11 -0.34 -4.44
CA GLY A 56 -14.27 0.51 -4.17
C GLY A 56 -14.29 1.03 -2.72
N LEU A 57 -14.03 0.16 -1.75
CA LEU A 57 -13.91 0.56 -0.33
C LEU A 57 -12.72 1.49 -0.10
N GLY A 58 -11.59 1.24 -0.76
CA GLY A 58 -10.43 2.13 -0.74
C GLY A 58 -10.78 3.51 -1.31
N LEU A 59 -11.42 3.54 -2.48
CA LEU A 59 -11.87 4.78 -3.10
C LEU A 59 -12.89 5.52 -2.22
N LEU A 60 -13.85 4.81 -1.64
CA LEU A 60 -14.82 5.38 -0.70
C LEU A 60 -14.11 5.99 0.51
N ALA A 61 -13.13 5.28 1.09
CA ALA A 61 -12.34 5.81 2.19
C ALA A 61 -11.65 7.14 1.82
N SER A 62 -11.21 7.30 0.56
CA SER A 62 -10.54 8.53 0.12
C SER A 62 -11.44 9.77 0.17
N PHE A 63 -12.74 9.63 0.04
CA PHE A 63 -13.66 10.76 0.13
C PHE A 63 -13.70 11.41 1.51
N PHE A 64 -13.38 10.67 2.58
CA PHE A 64 -13.43 11.17 3.95
C PHE A 64 -12.30 12.16 4.31
N HIS A 65 -11.30 12.34 3.45
CA HIS A 65 -10.28 13.38 3.65
C HIS A 65 -10.37 14.54 2.66
N LEU A 66 -11.35 14.51 1.76
CA LEU A 66 -11.59 15.60 0.82
C LEU A 66 -12.44 16.67 1.47
N GLY A 67 -11.95 17.92 1.48
CA GLY A 67 -12.72 19.05 1.96
C GLY A 67 -13.95 19.36 1.09
N HIS A 68 -13.88 19.06 -0.23
CA HIS A 68 -14.92 19.27 -1.22
C HIS A 68 -15.04 18.07 -2.16
N PRO A 69 -15.69 16.95 -1.72
CA PRO A 69 -15.79 15.72 -2.51
C PRO A 69 -16.46 15.91 -3.87
N GLU A 70 -17.41 16.83 -3.97
CA GLU A 70 -18.12 17.20 -5.21
C GLU A 70 -17.19 17.76 -6.30
N ARG A 71 -16.00 18.19 -5.92
CA ARG A 71 -14.98 18.73 -6.83
C ARG A 71 -13.83 17.76 -7.09
N ALA A 72 -13.92 16.52 -6.61
CA ALA A 72 -12.83 15.51 -6.72
C ALA A 72 -12.36 15.30 -8.16
N TRP A 73 -13.24 15.40 -9.16
CA TRP A 73 -12.90 15.29 -10.57
C TRP A 73 -11.84 16.30 -11.05
N ARG A 74 -11.73 17.47 -10.39
CA ARG A 74 -10.71 18.48 -10.70
C ARG A 74 -9.30 18.00 -10.41
N SER A 75 -9.13 17.04 -9.51
CA SER A 75 -7.82 16.47 -9.18
C SER A 75 -7.18 15.76 -10.37
N ALA A 76 -7.95 15.34 -11.38
CA ALA A 76 -7.43 14.76 -12.62
C ALA A 76 -6.81 15.80 -13.59
N ALA A 77 -7.11 17.12 -13.43
CA ALA A 77 -6.74 18.14 -14.40
C ALA A 77 -5.22 18.28 -14.62
N MET A 78 -4.41 18.06 -13.57
CA MET A 78 -2.96 18.24 -13.60
C MET A 78 -2.19 16.95 -13.90
N TRP A 79 -2.75 16.03 -14.68
CA TRP A 79 -2.19 14.71 -14.94
C TRP A 79 -0.76 14.73 -15.56
N ARG A 80 -0.39 15.80 -16.26
CA ARG A 80 0.96 15.94 -16.85
C ARG A 80 2.04 16.16 -15.80
N THR A 81 1.74 16.79 -14.67
CA THR A 81 2.72 17.22 -13.67
C THR A 81 2.54 16.57 -12.30
N SER A 82 1.33 16.11 -11.94
CA SER A 82 0.99 15.56 -10.63
C SER A 82 0.81 14.05 -10.66
N TRP A 83 1.53 13.33 -9.79
CA TRP A 83 1.35 11.90 -9.60
C TRP A 83 -0.01 11.55 -8.99
N LEU A 84 -0.54 12.40 -8.11
CA LEU A 84 -1.89 12.25 -7.57
C LEU A 84 -2.94 12.31 -8.68
N SER A 85 -2.82 13.25 -9.62
CA SER A 85 -3.74 13.34 -10.76
C SER A 85 -3.69 12.09 -11.65
N ARG A 86 -2.51 11.51 -11.82
CA ARG A 86 -2.36 10.24 -12.55
C ARG A 86 -2.99 9.07 -11.81
N GLU A 87 -2.84 9.00 -10.47
CA GLU A 87 -3.49 7.97 -9.64
C GLU A 87 -5.02 8.06 -9.75
N VAL A 88 -5.60 9.26 -9.68
CA VAL A 88 -7.04 9.50 -9.81
C VAL A 88 -7.60 9.03 -11.17
N ILE A 89 -6.78 9.01 -12.23
CA ILE A 89 -7.14 8.46 -13.54
C ILE A 89 -6.88 6.96 -13.58
N ALA A 90 -5.72 6.51 -13.11
CA ALA A 90 -5.31 5.11 -13.20
C ALA A 90 -6.20 4.17 -12.38
N LEU A 91 -6.70 4.61 -11.22
CA LEU A 91 -7.55 3.79 -10.36
C LEU A 91 -8.89 3.43 -11.02
N PRO A 92 -9.70 4.36 -11.54
CA PRO A 92 -10.92 3.99 -12.28
C PRO A 92 -10.65 3.13 -13.52
N VAL A 93 -9.56 3.38 -14.24
CA VAL A 93 -9.16 2.56 -15.40
C VAL A 93 -8.83 1.12 -14.96
N PHE A 94 -8.08 0.95 -13.89
CA PHE A 94 -7.83 -0.36 -13.29
C PHE A 94 -9.13 -1.05 -12.85
N MET A 95 -10.01 -0.34 -12.14
CA MET A 95 -11.29 -0.89 -11.68
C MET A 95 -12.19 -1.31 -12.86
N LEU A 96 -12.28 -0.50 -13.92
CA LEU A 96 -13.00 -0.85 -15.14
C LEU A 96 -12.40 -2.08 -15.80
N GLY A 97 -11.06 -2.15 -15.89
CA GLY A 97 -10.37 -3.31 -16.43
C GLY A 97 -10.68 -4.59 -15.65
N VAL A 98 -10.62 -4.55 -14.30
CA VAL A 98 -10.97 -5.69 -13.44
C VAL A 98 -12.44 -6.09 -13.60
N PHE A 99 -13.34 -5.11 -13.73
CA PHE A 99 -14.76 -5.37 -13.99
C PHE A 99 -14.97 -6.10 -15.32
N LEU A 100 -14.39 -5.58 -16.40
CA LEU A 100 -14.49 -6.19 -17.73
C LEU A 100 -13.84 -7.58 -17.76
N TYR A 101 -12.72 -7.74 -17.05
CA TYR A 101 -12.04 -9.02 -16.90
C TYR A 101 -12.92 -10.06 -16.20
N GLY A 102 -13.52 -9.72 -15.06
CA GLY A 102 -14.45 -10.60 -14.35
C GLY A 102 -15.72 -10.89 -15.19
N LEU A 103 -16.25 -9.89 -15.87
CA LEU A 103 -17.39 -10.04 -16.75
C LEU A 103 -17.10 -10.94 -17.95
N SER A 104 -15.91 -10.85 -18.54
CA SER A 104 -15.48 -11.72 -19.65
C SER A 104 -15.42 -13.19 -19.25
N HIS A 105 -14.97 -13.49 -18.02
CA HIS A 105 -15.00 -14.84 -17.47
C HIS A 105 -16.42 -15.30 -17.13
N LEU A 106 -17.28 -14.40 -16.64
CA LEU A 106 -18.69 -14.73 -16.33
C LEU A 106 -19.48 -15.08 -17.59
N LEU A 107 -19.30 -14.34 -18.67
CA LEU A 107 -20.03 -14.49 -19.93
C LEU A 107 -19.33 -15.41 -20.93
N GLY A 108 -18.15 -15.94 -20.60
CA GLY A 108 -17.39 -16.82 -21.48
C GLY A 108 -16.84 -16.14 -22.74
N TRP A 109 -16.54 -14.82 -22.67
CA TRP A 109 -15.94 -14.11 -23.80
C TRP A 109 -14.50 -14.58 -24.03
N GLY A 110 -14.13 -14.97 -25.23
CA GLY A 110 -12.78 -15.41 -25.58
C GLY A 110 -11.70 -14.32 -25.58
N VAL A 111 -11.99 -13.14 -25.01
CA VAL A 111 -11.11 -11.95 -25.01
C VAL A 111 -10.53 -11.65 -23.63
N SER A 112 -10.76 -12.50 -22.62
CA SER A 112 -10.33 -12.26 -21.23
C SER A 112 -8.83 -11.98 -21.10
N ARG A 113 -7.97 -12.71 -21.82
CA ARG A 113 -6.52 -12.50 -21.83
C ARG A 113 -6.10 -11.12 -22.32
N TRP A 114 -6.78 -10.58 -23.36
CA TRP A 114 -6.50 -9.23 -23.86
C TRP A 114 -6.93 -8.16 -22.87
N ILE A 115 -8.12 -8.31 -22.28
CA ILE A 115 -8.60 -7.42 -21.23
C ILE A 115 -7.66 -7.48 -20.04
N GLY A 116 -7.24 -8.67 -19.62
CA GLY A 116 -6.27 -8.88 -18.54
C GLY A 116 -4.94 -8.21 -18.81
N ALA A 117 -4.40 -8.30 -20.03
CA ALA A 117 -3.15 -7.66 -20.42
C ALA A 117 -3.22 -6.13 -20.34
N VAL A 118 -4.31 -5.53 -20.84
CA VAL A 118 -4.52 -4.07 -20.72
C VAL A 118 -4.68 -3.67 -19.25
N THR A 119 -5.43 -4.47 -18.48
CA THR A 119 -5.62 -4.23 -17.04
C THR A 119 -4.32 -4.38 -16.25
N LEU A 120 -3.42 -5.29 -16.65
CA LEU A 120 -2.07 -5.40 -16.07
C LEU A 120 -1.29 -4.10 -16.22
N VAL A 121 -1.31 -3.50 -17.40
CA VAL A 121 -0.64 -2.20 -17.63
C VAL A 121 -1.22 -1.13 -16.71
N ALA A 122 -2.55 -1.06 -16.59
CA ALA A 122 -3.21 -0.12 -15.68
C ALA A 122 -2.86 -0.41 -14.19
N CYS A 123 -2.78 -1.67 -13.80
CA CYS A 123 -2.39 -2.11 -12.46
C CYS A 123 -0.96 -1.66 -12.12
N LEU A 124 0.01 -1.91 -13.01
CA LEU A 124 1.40 -1.50 -12.82
C LEU A 124 1.55 0.02 -12.81
N ALA A 125 0.84 0.73 -13.71
CA ALA A 125 0.80 2.19 -13.72
C ALA A 125 0.26 2.75 -12.39
N LEU A 126 -0.79 2.13 -11.83
CA LEU A 126 -1.38 2.54 -10.56
C LEU A 126 -0.38 2.34 -9.40
N PHE A 127 0.34 1.21 -9.32
CA PHE A 127 1.40 1.01 -8.33
C PHE A 127 2.47 2.11 -8.41
N VAL A 128 2.90 2.43 -9.64
CA VAL A 128 3.89 3.49 -9.87
C VAL A 128 3.34 4.84 -9.42
N CYS A 129 2.10 5.19 -9.79
CA CYS A 129 1.49 6.46 -9.40
C CYS A 129 1.40 6.60 -7.88
N THR A 130 0.85 5.60 -7.19
CA THR A 130 0.71 5.60 -5.73
C THR A 130 2.07 5.73 -5.03
N GLY A 131 3.07 4.94 -5.43
CA GLY A 131 4.41 5.02 -4.84
C GLY A 131 5.11 6.36 -5.11
N MET A 132 4.95 6.90 -6.32
CA MET A 132 5.58 8.16 -6.74
C MET A 132 4.96 9.40 -6.11
N ILE A 133 3.69 9.37 -5.67
CA ILE A 133 3.11 10.47 -4.88
C ILE A 133 4.02 10.80 -3.70
N TYR A 134 4.53 9.80 -3.00
CA TYR A 134 5.39 9.99 -1.84
C TYR A 134 6.88 10.08 -2.22
N ALA A 135 7.36 9.21 -3.11
CA ALA A 135 8.78 9.17 -3.48
C ALA A 135 9.26 10.44 -4.20
N SER A 136 8.37 11.20 -4.84
CA SER A 136 8.71 12.46 -5.52
C SER A 136 8.84 13.65 -4.57
N ILE A 137 8.39 13.54 -3.31
CA ILE A 137 8.45 14.64 -2.32
C ILE A 137 9.86 14.71 -1.72
N ARG A 138 10.76 15.43 -2.40
CA ARG A 138 12.20 15.45 -2.07
C ARG A 138 12.56 16.06 -0.72
N PHE A 139 11.72 16.92 -0.16
CA PHE A 139 11.96 17.53 1.14
C PHE A 139 11.62 16.59 2.31
N LEU A 140 10.76 15.60 2.12
CA LEU A 140 10.51 14.53 3.08
C LEU A 140 11.49 13.37 2.78
N GLN A 141 12.67 13.43 3.38
CA GLN A 141 13.77 12.52 3.06
C GLN A 141 13.41 11.05 3.31
N GLU A 142 12.56 10.77 4.31
CA GLU A 142 12.10 9.44 4.67
C GLU A 142 11.29 8.79 3.53
N TRP A 143 10.54 9.59 2.76
CA TRP A 143 9.73 9.12 1.63
C TRP A 143 10.47 9.17 0.30
N ALA A 144 11.39 10.13 0.14
CA ALA A 144 12.13 10.36 -1.10
C ALA A 144 13.18 9.26 -1.37
N SER A 145 12.71 8.05 -1.68
CA SER A 145 13.54 6.88 -1.92
C SER A 145 12.91 5.93 -2.94
N PRO A 146 13.70 5.28 -3.81
CA PRO A 146 13.20 4.18 -4.65
C PRO A 146 12.59 3.03 -3.84
N LEU A 147 13.07 2.79 -2.61
CA LEU A 147 12.53 1.78 -1.72
C LEU A 147 11.05 2.05 -1.36
N THR A 148 10.59 3.29 -1.43
CA THR A 148 9.17 3.62 -1.24
C THR A 148 8.31 2.95 -2.31
N LEU A 149 8.67 3.10 -3.59
CA LEU A 149 7.98 2.46 -4.70
C LEU A 149 8.04 0.93 -4.60
N VAL A 150 9.24 0.39 -4.33
CA VAL A 150 9.46 -1.06 -4.17
C VAL A 150 8.59 -1.64 -3.05
N ASN A 151 8.54 -0.96 -1.89
CA ASN A 151 7.73 -1.43 -0.76
C ASN A 151 6.23 -1.35 -1.04
N TYR A 152 5.74 -0.30 -1.72
CA TYR A 152 4.33 -0.23 -2.13
C TYR A 152 3.95 -1.41 -3.03
N PHE A 153 4.79 -1.72 -4.01
CA PHE A 153 4.59 -2.85 -4.91
C PHE A 153 4.65 -4.20 -4.18
N LEU A 154 5.73 -4.47 -3.46
CA LEU A 154 5.94 -5.77 -2.80
C LEU A 154 4.89 -6.07 -1.73
N LEU A 155 4.53 -5.09 -0.91
CA LEU A 155 3.54 -5.27 0.16
C LEU A 155 2.13 -5.44 -0.42
N GLY A 156 1.80 -4.71 -1.50
CA GLY A 156 0.54 -4.92 -2.23
C GLY A 156 0.47 -6.31 -2.86
N CYS A 157 1.52 -6.74 -3.55
CA CYS A 157 1.59 -8.09 -4.14
C CYS A 157 1.54 -9.19 -3.07
N ALA A 158 2.27 -9.06 -1.96
CA ALA A 158 2.28 -10.05 -0.88
C ALA A 158 0.88 -10.24 -0.27
N SER A 159 0.19 -9.14 0.05
CA SER A 159 -1.16 -9.19 0.62
C SER A 159 -2.19 -9.70 -0.38
N GLY A 160 -2.09 -9.28 -1.65
CA GLY A 160 -2.99 -9.75 -2.70
C GLY A 160 -2.81 -11.23 -3.02
N LEU A 161 -1.57 -11.74 -3.01
CA LEU A 161 -1.30 -13.17 -3.20
C LEU A 161 -1.78 -14.02 -2.02
N LEU A 162 -1.67 -13.50 -0.80
CA LEU A 162 -2.23 -14.19 0.37
C LEU A 162 -3.77 -14.23 0.30
N LEU A 163 -4.39 -13.15 -0.17
CA LEU A 163 -5.83 -13.12 -0.45
C LEU A 163 -6.19 -14.10 -1.58
N ALA A 164 -5.39 -14.20 -2.64
CA ALA A 164 -5.55 -15.19 -3.70
C ALA A 164 -5.41 -16.63 -3.20
N THR A 165 -4.49 -16.89 -2.25
CA THR A 165 -4.35 -18.19 -1.58
C THR A 165 -5.64 -18.58 -0.85
N LEU A 166 -6.22 -17.65 -0.10
CA LEU A 166 -7.51 -17.84 0.57
C LEU A 166 -8.62 -18.15 -0.44
N MET A 167 -8.71 -17.37 -1.51
CA MET A 167 -9.74 -17.56 -2.54
C MET A 167 -9.58 -18.89 -3.32
N ALA A 168 -8.34 -19.27 -3.64
CA ALA A 168 -8.05 -20.56 -4.26
C ALA A 168 -8.42 -21.74 -3.33
N SER A 169 -8.19 -21.59 -2.03
CA SER A 169 -8.61 -22.56 -1.02
C SER A 169 -10.14 -22.70 -0.95
N LEU A 170 -10.87 -21.57 -0.98
CA LEU A 170 -12.34 -21.56 -1.03
C LEU A 170 -12.90 -22.17 -2.32
N ALA A 171 -12.17 -22.01 -3.43
CA ALA A 171 -12.55 -22.55 -4.74
C ALA A 171 -12.13 -24.03 -4.92
N GLY A 172 -11.44 -24.63 -3.94
CA GLY A 172 -10.97 -26.03 -4.02
C GLY A 172 -9.79 -26.26 -4.98
N MET A 173 -9.05 -25.21 -5.34
CA MET A 173 -7.94 -25.24 -6.30
C MET A 173 -6.60 -25.59 -5.61
N ALA A 174 -6.46 -26.82 -5.12
CA ALA A 174 -5.34 -27.23 -4.26
C ALA A 174 -3.94 -26.98 -4.87
N SER A 175 -3.74 -27.20 -6.16
CA SER A 175 -2.47 -26.94 -6.86
C SER A 175 -2.09 -25.46 -6.85
N HIS A 176 -3.06 -24.56 -7.02
CA HIS A 176 -2.85 -23.12 -7.02
C HIS A 176 -2.64 -22.57 -5.60
N VAL A 177 -3.30 -23.17 -4.59
CA VAL A 177 -3.05 -22.84 -3.18
C VAL A 177 -1.57 -22.98 -2.84
N GLN A 178 -0.96 -24.11 -3.19
CA GLN A 178 0.46 -24.36 -2.93
C GLN A 178 1.36 -23.32 -3.63
N THR A 179 1.09 -23.05 -4.90
CA THR A 179 1.86 -22.08 -5.69
C THR A 179 1.75 -20.66 -5.12
N PHE A 180 0.54 -20.20 -4.85
CA PHE A 180 0.32 -18.88 -4.28
C PHE A 180 0.93 -18.74 -2.90
N LEU A 181 0.83 -19.75 -2.07
CA LEU A 181 1.40 -19.79 -0.73
C LEU A 181 2.93 -19.59 -0.77
N VAL A 182 3.63 -20.33 -1.65
CA VAL A 182 5.08 -20.17 -1.82
C VAL A 182 5.44 -18.77 -2.31
N ILE A 183 4.74 -18.27 -3.33
CA ILE A 183 5.02 -16.92 -3.87
C ILE A 183 4.69 -15.85 -2.82
N ALA A 184 3.59 -15.96 -2.08
CA ALA A 184 3.23 -15.05 -0.99
C ALA A 184 4.30 -15.03 0.12
N MET A 185 4.85 -16.20 0.48
CA MET A 185 5.96 -16.29 1.43
C MET A 185 7.20 -15.56 0.91
N ILE A 186 7.60 -15.81 -0.33
CA ILE A 186 8.76 -15.16 -0.95
C ILE A 186 8.57 -13.64 -0.97
N LEU A 187 7.43 -13.15 -1.45
CA LEU A 187 7.16 -11.70 -1.51
C LEU A 187 7.07 -11.06 -0.13
N THR A 188 6.50 -11.76 0.86
CA THR A 188 6.48 -11.28 2.24
C THR A 188 7.89 -11.19 2.82
N ALA A 189 8.75 -12.18 2.58
CA ALA A 189 10.14 -12.17 3.04
C ALA A 189 10.99 -11.09 2.35
N VAL A 190 10.85 -10.94 1.03
CA VAL A 190 11.51 -9.86 0.27
C VAL A 190 10.99 -8.49 0.69
N GLY A 191 9.68 -8.36 0.90
CA GLY A 191 9.06 -7.14 1.43
C GLY A 191 9.58 -6.79 2.83
N TRP A 192 9.80 -7.80 3.69
CA TRP A 192 10.43 -7.59 5.00
C TRP A 192 11.85 -7.05 4.87
N ALA A 193 12.66 -7.66 4.00
CA ALA A 193 14.03 -7.23 3.76
C ALA A 193 14.08 -5.78 3.23
N THR A 194 13.29 -5.45 2.21
CA THR A 194 13.27 -4.10 1.61
C THR A 194 12.69 -3.06 2.56
N ARG A 195 11.68 -3.42 3.36
CA ARG A 195 11.13 -2.51 4.38
C ARG A 195 12.12 -2.27 5.51
N SER A 196 12.82 -3.31 5.95
CA SER A 196 13.90 -3.19 6.94
C SER A 196 15.05 -2.32 6.41
N ALA A 197 15.43 -2.48 5.14
CA ALA A 197 16.41 -1.60 4.49
C ALA A 197 15.96 -0.14 4.51
N SER A 198 14.67 0.13 4.26
CA SER A 198 14.10 1.49 4.38
C SER A 198 14.21 2.04 5.81
N LEU A 199 13.92 1.21 6.82
CA LEU A 199 14.03 1.62 8.24
C LEU A 199 15.47 1.93 8.63
N VAL A 200 16.42 1.08 8.23
CA VAL A 200 17.87 1.29 8.49
C VAL A 200 18.36 2.55 7.79
N ARG A 201 17.95 2.74 6.50
CA ARG A 201 18.26 3.96 5.76
C ARG A 201 17.72 5.18 6.49
N ASN A 202 16.44 5.18 6.86
CA ASN A 202 15.78 6.32 7.48
C ASN A 202 16.40 6.66 8.86
N ALA A 203 16.82 5.67 9.62
CA ALA A 203 17.52 5.88 10.90
C ALA A 203 18.90 6.54 10.74
N ARG A 204 19.50 6.49 9.53
CA ARG A 204 20.83 7.08 9.23
C ARG A 204 20.72 8.42 8.49
N LEU A 205 19.53 8.93 8.23
CA LEU A 205 19.34 10.21 7.55
C LEU A 205 19.87 11.35 8.43
N LYS A 206 20.66 12.21 7.80
CA LYS A 206 21.09 13.45 8.42
C LYS A 206 20.20 14.60 7.93
N PRO A 207 19.67 15.44 8.83
CA PRO A 207 18.90 16.61 8.44
C PRO A 207 19.69 17.49 7.46
N LYS A 208 19.07 17.91 6.37
CA LYS A 208 19.67 18.83 5.39
C LYS A 208 19.83 20.25 5.92
N SER A 209 19.06 20.60 6.96
CA SER A 209 19.07 21.91 7.59
C SER A 209 19.25 21.76 9.09
N THR A 210 19.88 22.72 9.71
CA THR A 210 19.98 22.86 11.17
C THR A 210 19.14 24.05 11.62
N LEU A 211 18.88 24.17 12.92
CA LEU A 211 18.18 25.32 13.47
C LEU A 211 18.88 26.64 13.12
N GLN A 212 20.22 26.64 13.20
CA GLN A 212 21.05 27.78 12.84
C GLN A 212 20.90 28.19 11.37
N SER A 213 20.92 27.20 10.47
CA SER A 213 20.76 27.47 9.02
C SER A 213 19.33 27.86 8.68
N ALA A 214 18.33 27.38 9.41
CA ALA A 214 16.93 27.67 9.16
C ALA A 214 16.52 29.11 9.52
N ILE A 215 17.12 29.67 10.57
CA ILE A 215 16.83 31.04 11.05
C ILE A 215 17.96 32.04 10.75
N GLY A 216 19.10 31.59 10.20
CA GLY A 216 20.24 32.43 9.86
C GLY A 216 21.07 32.94 11.05
N VAL A 217 20.84 32.43 12.26
CA VAL A 217 21.54 32.84 13.48
C VAL A 217 22.60 31.81 13.88
N LYS A 218 23.87 32.24 13.91
CA LYS A 218 25.00 31.37 14.28
C LYS A 218 25.22 31.33 15.79
N HIS A 219 24.23 30.90 16.57
CA HIS A 219 24.37 30.75 18.01
C HIS A 219 24.13 29.29 18.43
N PRO A 220 24.94 28.73 19.38
CA PRO A 220 24.80 27.32 19.77
C PRO A 220 23.52 27.02 20.55
N LYS A 221 22.98 28.00 21.27
CA LYS A 221 21.76 27.88 22.07
C LYS A 221 20.66 28.76 21.48
N ILE A 222 19.83 28.19 20.63
CA ILE A 222 18.64 28.85 20.08
C ILE A 222 17.41 28.22 20.73
N VAL A 223 16.57 29.05 21.37
CA VAL A 223 15.35 28.59 22.04
C VAL A 223 14.19 29.44 21.55
N GLN A 224 13.14 28.76 21.07
CA GLN A 224 11.90 29.43 20.74
C GLN A 224 11.21 29.91 22.03
N LYS A 225 10.97 31.20 22.15
CA LYS A 225 10.31 31.80 23.31
C LYS A 225 8.79 31.78 23.20
N ALA A 226 8.25 31.94 21.97
CA ALA A 226 6.82 31.90 21.70
C ALA A 226 6.56 31.45 20.26
N GLN A 227 5.40 30.86 20.01
CA GLN A 227 4.95 30.49 18.66
C GLN A 227 4.16 31.59 17.96
N GLY A 228 4.00 32.75 18.60
CA GLY A 228 3.18 33.84 18.13
C GLY A 228 1.68 33.64 18.42
N PHE A 229 0.87 34.61 18.03
CA PHE A 229 -0.56 34.65 18.32
C PHE A 229 -1.33 33.48 17.69
N MET A 230 -0.91 33.01 16.51
CA MET A 230 -1.61 31.93 15.76
C MET A 230 -1.30 30.52 16.27
N GLY A 231 -0.48 30.34 17.30
CA GLY A 231 -0.24 29.03 17.92
C GLY A 231 0.51 28.01 17.06
N GLY A 232 1.28 28.43 16.07
CA GLY A 232 2.05 27.59 15.17
C GLY A 232 1.42 27.39 13.78
N SER A 233 2.10 26.63 12.92
CA SER A 233 1.63 26.32 11.57
C SER A 233 0.90 24.99 11.51
N PHE A 234 0.33 24.65 10.33
CA PHE A 234 -0.29 23.34 10.09
C PHE A 234 0.69 22.16 10.35
N ASN A 235 1.98 22.37 10.14
CA ASN A 235 3.00 21.34 10.37
C ASN A 235 3.08 20.86 11.82
N THR A 236 2.76 21.72 12.79
CA THR A 236 2.71 21.35 14.21
C THR A 236 1.57 20.40 14.52
N ARG A 237 0.59 20.30 13.63
CA ARG A 237 -0.57 19.42 13.74
C ARG A 237 -0.43 18.17 12.88
N GLU A 238 0.24 18.28 11.72
CA GLU A 238 0.25 17.21 10.71
C GLU A 238 1.50 16.33 10.71
N PHE A 239 2.62 16.74 11.33
CA PHE A 239 3.88 16.01 11.27
C PHE A 239 4.32 15.40 12.62
N PHE A 240 3.40 14.80 13.33
CA PHE A 240 3.65 14.06 14.59
C PHE A 240 4.38 14.88 15.65
N HIS A 241 4.28 16.19 15.56
CA HIS A 241 4.95 17.14 16.41
C HIS A 241 4.50 17.02 17.88
N GLY A 242 5.43 16.97 18.84
CA GLY A 242 5.12 16.86 20.27
C GLY A 242 4.55 15.50 20.71
N ARG A 243 4.66 14.45 19.89
CA ARG A 243 4.22 13.10 20.23
C ARG A 243 5.36 12.24 20.78
N SER A 244 5.01 11.19 21.51
CA SER A 244 5.97 10.28 22.13
C SER A 244 6.68 9.40 21.11
N THR A 245 8.00 9.35 21.19
CA THR A 245 8.85 8.42 20.40
C THR A 245 8.58 6.95 20.73
N GLU A 246 8.08 6.66 21.94
CA GLU A 246 7.72 5.31 22.37
C GLU A 246 6.53 4.76 21.55
N MET A 247 5.56 5.60 21.25
CA MET A 247 4.45 5.21 20.38
C MET A 247 4.94 4.79 19.00
N LEU A 248 5.84 5.56 18.39
CA LEU A 248 6.45 5.19 17.09
C LEU A 248 7.21 3.87 17.19
N ARG A 249 7.97 3.65 18.27
CA ARG A 249 8.69 2.40 18.50
C ARG A 249 7.74 1.21 18.63
N THR A 250 6.67 1.37 19.39
CA THR A 250 5.65 0.33 19.56
C THR A 250 5.00 -0.03 18.24
N VAL A 251 4.49 0.96 17.49
CA VAL A 251 3.87 0.71 16.18
C VAL A 251 4.86 0.08 15.19
N LYS A 252 6.14 0.50 15.23
CA LYS A 252 7.18 -0.12 14.41
C LYS A 252 7.32 -1.62 14.66
N TRP A 253 7.41 -2.05 15.89
CA TRP A 253 7.52 -3.46 16.21
C TRP A 253 6.22 -4.22 15.94
N THR A 254 5.07 -3.62 16.23
CA THR A 254 3.76 -4.19 15.93
C THR A 254 3.61 -4.51 14.44
N PHE A 255 3.90 -3.55 13.56
CA PHE A 255 3.77 -3.84 12.14
C PHE A 255 4.81 -4.84 11.63
N LEU A 256 6.04 -4.83 12.12
CA LEU A 256 7.06 -5.82 11.72
C LEU A 256 6.62 -7.25 12.08
N ILE A 257 6.02 -7.43 13.25
CA ILE A 257 5.52 -8.73 13.69
C ILE A 257 4.28 -9.14 12.89
N LEU A 258 3.28 -8.26 12.81
CA LEU A 258 1.98 -8.60 12.20
C LEU A 258 2.01 -8.64 10.67
N THR A 259 2.84 -7.83 10.02
CA THR A 259 2.91 -7.85 8.54
C THR A 259 3.79 -8.98 8.02
N PHE A 260 4.85 -9.33 8.75
CA PHE A 260 5.88 -10.24 8.23
C PHE A 260 6.03 -11.51 9.05
N ALA A 261 6.42 -11.40 10.33
CA ALA A 261 6.82 -12.57 11.13
C ALA A 261 5.67 -13.56 11.32
N VAL A 262 4.52 -13.10 11.81
CA VAL A 262 3.36 -13.97 12.08
C VAL A 262 2.78 -14.55 10.79
N PRO A 263 2.53 -13.78 9.70
CA PRO A 263 2.07 -14.36 8.45
C PRO A 263 3.03 -15.39 7.86
N LEU A 264 4.35 -15.15 7.89
CA LEU A 264 5.33 -16.14 7.41
C LEU A 264 5.28 -17.45 8.19
N LEU A 265 5.11 -17.40 9.51
CA LEU A 265 4.95 -18.59 10.35
C LEU A 265 3.66 -19.35 10.01
N LEU A 266 2.55 -18.63 9.85
CA LEU A 266 1.25 -19.23 9.48
C LEU A 266 1.30 -19.83 8.08
N LEU A 267 1.93 -19.17 7.11
CA LEU A 267 2.10 -19.69 5.76
C LEU A 267 3.02 -20.93 5.75
N ALA A 268 4.11 -20.92 6.52
CA ALA A 268 5.00 -22.07 6.66
C ALA A 268 4.27 -23.28 7.27
N PHE A 269 3.38 -23.05 8.24
CA PHE A 269 2.50 -24.10 8.75
C PHE A 269 1.50 -24.57 7.69
N GLY A 270 0.96 -23.65 6.88
CA GLY A 270 0.05 -23.94 5.77
C GLY A 270 0.65 -24.81 4.67
N LEU A 271 1.98 -24.81 4.49
CA LEU A 271 2.66 -25.74 3.57
C LEU A 271 2.47 -27.22 3.96
N LYS A 272 2.41 -27.50 5.27
CA LYS A 272 2.25 -28.86 5.80
C LYS A 272 0.78 -29.23 5.99
N SER A 273 -0.04 -28.27 6.39
CA SER A 273 -1.45 -28.47 6.74
C SER A 273 -2.30 -27.32 6.18
N PRO A 274 -2.57 -27.31 4.86
CA PRO A 274 -3.35 -26.24 4.23
C PRO A 274 -4.80 -26.25 4.73
N SER A 275 -5.27 -25.10 5.19
CA SER A 275 -6.67 -24.92 5.61
C SER A 275 -7.17 -23.51 5.38
N THR A 276 -8.42 -23.38 4.95
CA THR A 276 -9.04 -22.07 4.67
C THR A 276 -9.05 -21.14 5.88
N PRO A 277 -9.40 -21.60 7.10
CA PRO A 277 -9.33 -20.75 8.30
C PRO A 277 -7.94 -20.21 8.59
N LEU A 278 -6.89 -21.02 8.35
CA LEU A 278 -5.51 -20.59 8.53
C LEU A 278 -5.14 -19.45 7.57
N PHE A 279 -5.53 -19.55 6.30
CA PHE A 279 -5.25 -18.50 5.31
C PHE A 279 -6.05 -17.24 5.59
N LEU A 280 -7.30 -17.37 6.05
CA LEU A 280 -8.09 -16.23 6.51
C LEU A 280 -7.41 -15.51 7.70
N LEU A 281 -6.96 -16.27 8.69
CA LEU A 281 -6.24 -15.73 9.85
C LEU A 281 -4.95 -15.02 9.42
N ALA A 282 -4.15 -15.66 8.54
CA ALA A 282 -2.90 -15.11 8.03
C ALA A 282 -3.15 -13.80 7.27
N PHE A 283 -4.15 -13.75 6.39
CA PHE A 283 -4.52 -12.54 5.66
C PHE A 283 -4.99 -11.44 6.60
N THR A 284 -5.86 -11.74 7.56
CA THR A 284 -6.38 -10.74 8.50
C THR A 284 -5.26 -10.13 9.35
N ILE A 285 -4.35 -10.96 9.87
CA ILE A 285 -3.21 -10.47 10.66
C ILE A 285 -2.28 -9.63 9.79
N GLN A 286 -1.96 -10.09 8.57
CA GLN A 286 -1.11 -9.32 7.65
C GLN A 286 -1.76 -7.99 7.28
N PHE A 287 -3.06 -7.98 7.02
CA PHE A 287 -3.79 -6.77 6.65
C PHE A 287 -3.80 -5.73 7.78
N VAL A 288 -4.06 -6.16 9.02
CA VAL A 288 -3.95 -5.29 10.20
C VAL A 288 -2.52 -4.77 10.37
N GLY A 289 -1.53 -5.65 10.19
CA GLY A 289 -0.12 -5.26 10.18
C GLY A 289 0.19 -4.19 9.12
N LEU A 290 -0.36 -4.33 7.91
CA LEU A 290 -0.19 -3.36 6.83
C LEU A 290 -0.83 -2.00 7.14
N LEU A 291 -1.99 -1.97 7.80
CA LEU A 291 -2.58 -0.71 8.29
C LEU A 291 -1.63 -0.01 9.28
N ALA A 292 -1.04 -0.76 10.20
CA ALA A 292 -0.04 -0.22 11.14
C ALA A 292 1.25 0.21 10.42
N GLU A 293 1.69 -0.53 9.37
CA GLU A 293 2.84 -0.17 8.55
C GLU A 293 2.60 1.15 7.80
N ARG A 294 1.43 1.33 7.18
CA ARG A 294 1.08 2.57 6.50
C ARG A 294 0.96 3.74 7.48
N TRP A 295 0.37 3.49 8.64
CA TRP A 295 0.35 4.49 9.69
C TRP A 295 1.77 4.93 10.08
N PHE A 296 2.67 3.97 10.32
CA PHE A 296 4.07 4.27 10.63
C PHE A 296 4.79 4.97 9.49
N PHE A 297 4.55 4.57 8.22
CA PHE A 297 5.13 5.20 7.05
C PHE A 297 4.82 6.71 7.01
N PHE A 298 3.58 7.10 7.33
CA PHE A 298 3.20 8.51 7.39
C PHE A 298 3.76 9.20 8.63
N ALA A 299 3.67 8.56 9.78
CA ALA A 299 4.07 9.16 11.06
C ALA A 299 5.57 9.47 11.16
N GLN A 300 6.43 8.61 10.57
CA GLN A 300 7.89 8.76 10.63
C GLN A 300 8.43 9.97 9.86
N ALA A 301 7.65 10.57 8.96
CA ALA A 301 8.12 11.65 8.12
C ALA A 301 8.30 12.96 8.91
N ASN A 302 9.47 13.57 8.80
CA ASN A 302 9.82 14.83 9.43
C ASN A 302 9.82 15.97 8.42
N HIS A 303 8.96 16.97 8.65
CA HIS A 303 8.95 18.16 7.83
C HIS A 303 10.08 19.12 8.23
N PRO A 304 10.86 19.70 7.31
CA PRO A 304 11.96 20.62 7.64
C PRO A 304 11.54 21.82 8.51
N GLN A 305 10.29 22.27 8.40
CA GLN A 305 9.77 23.36 9.25
C GLN A 305 9.66 22.99 10.74
N ASN A 306 9.67 21.69 11.10
CA ASN A 306 9.68 21.30 12.51
C ASN A 306 10.92 21.82 13.28
N LEU A 307 12.01 22.15 12.55
CA LEU A 307 13.17 22.83 13.11
C LEU A 307 12.82 24.15 13.80
N TYR A 308 11.90 24.95 13.24
CA TYR A 308 11.48 26.22 13.82
C TYR A 308 10.75 26.05 15.15
N TYR A 309 10.07 24.92 15.35
CA TYR A 309 9.29 24.63 16.54
C TYR A 309 10.06 23.82 17.58
N GLN A 310 11.33 23.53 17.33
CA GLN A 310 12.26 22.80 18.23
C GLN A 310 11.73 21.47 18.77
N ASN A 311 10.79 20.87 18.07
CA ASN A 311 10.19 19.59 18.41
C ASN A 311 10.43 18.64 17.25
N ILE A 312 11.68 18.25 17.08
CA ILE A 312 12.03 17.14 16.20
C ILE A 312 11.81 15.88 17.01
N SER A 313 10.87 15.06 16.57
CA SER A 313 10.63 13.73 17.12
C SER A 313 11.76 12.76 16.75
#